data_e6e48a504b1e207d9986f01aa476dcae
#
_entry.id   e6e48a504b1e207d9986f01aa476dcae
#
_cell.length_a   1.000
_cell.length_b   1.000
_cell.length_c   1.000
_cell.angle_alpha   90.00
_cell.angle_beta   90.00
_cell.angle_gamma   90.00
#
_symmetry.space_group_name_H-M   'P 1'
#
loop_
_entity.id
_entity.type
_entity.pdbx_description
1 polymer ?
#
loop_
_entity_poly.entity_id
_entity_poly.type
_entity_poly.pdbx_seq_one_letter_code
_entity_poly.pdbx_strand_id
1 'polypeptide(L)'
;TLFYGLFSAWVLWHRTRPAANDRFDWEKASKYLHVPILRKLFRELTDPTHLDEWDNLTELMGWAADTLNRVDRGMFFEKFREAEAVQYFYEPFLEAFDPELRKQLGVWYTPPEIVKYMVARVDQVLKSDFNKPDGLADDEVYVLDPCCGTGTYLVETLSVIAATLAEQGEGATLAGRLKKAATDRVFGFEILPAPFVVAHLQLGIFL
;
A
#
# COMPACT_ATOMS: atom_id res chain seq x y z
N THR A 1 2.19 1.51 -13.09
CA THR A 1 2.31 2.52 -12.00
C THR A 1 1.12 3.48 -12.01
N LEU A 2 0.76 4.12 -13.14
CA LEU A 2 -0.34 5.10 -13.21
C LEU A 2 -1.70 4.49 -12.85
N PHE A 3 -2.07 3.34 -13.42
CA PHE A 3 -3.35 2.67 -13.10
C PHE A 3 -3.45 2.29 -11.61
N TYR A 4 -2.34 1.88 -10.98
CA TYR A 4 -2.32 1.67 -9.52
C TYR A 4 -2.50 2.97 -8.76
N GLY A 5 -1.87 4.05 -9.22
CA GLY A 5 -2.07 5.37 -8.65
C GLY A 5 -3.53 5.81 -8.75
N LEU A 6 -4.17 5.59 -9.91
CA LEU A 6 -5.58 5.90 -10.11
C LEU A 6 -6.49 5.09 -9.20
N PHE A 7 -6.27 3.77 -9.15
CA PHE A 7 -7.02 2.88 -8.25
C PHE A 7 -6.83 3.28 -6.78
N SER A 8 -5.59 3.56 -6.38
CA SER A 8 -5.27 4.04 -5.03
C SER A 8 -6.00 5.34 -4.70
N ALA A 9 -6.00 6.30 -5.63
CA ALA A 9 -6.71 7.56 -5.45
C ALA A 9 -8.22 7.37 -5.33
N TRP A 10 -8.79 6.42 -6.08
CA TRP A 10 -10.21 6.07 -5.99
C TRP A 10 -10.58 5.45 -4.64
N VAL A 11 -9.75 4.52 -4.13
CA VAL A 11 -9.94 3.93 -2.81
C VAL A 11 -9.85 4.99 -1.71
N LEU A 12 -8.82 5.85 -1.76
CA LEU A 12 -8.64 6.92 -0.78
C LEU A 12 -9.73 8.00 -0.88
N TRP A 13 -10.21 8.31 -2.10
CA TRP A 13 -11.35 9.17 -2.30
C TRP A 13 -12.61 8.59 -1.64
N HIS A 14 -12.87 7.27 -1.79
CA HIS A 14 -14.00 6.63 -1.14
C HIS A 14 -13.95 6.78 0.39
N ARG A 15 -12.77 6.73 0.98
CA ARG A 15 -12.58 6.95 2.44
C ARG A 15 -12.99 8.36 2.90
N THR A 16 -13.04 9.35 2.01
CA THR A 16 -13.59 10.68 2.34
C THR A 16 -15.10 10.68 2.50
N ARG A 17 -15.75 9.52 2.33
CA ARG A 17 -17.23 9.34 2.41
C ARG A 17 -17.98 10.22 1.44
N PRO A 18 -17.70 10.16 0.13
CA PRO A 18 -18.45 10.91 -0.88
C PRO A 18 -19.91 10.48 -0.89
N ALA A 19 -20.80 11.39 -1.31
CA ALA A 19 -22.22 11.07 -1.49
C ALA A 19 -22.42 9.94 -2.51
N ALA A 20 -23.58 9.27 -2.45
CA ALA A 20 -23.84 8.10 -3.31
C ALA A 20 -23.72 8.43 -4.81
N ASN A 21 -24.12 9.64 -5.21
CA ASN A 21 -24.09 10.10 -6.59
C ASN A 21 -22.78 10.82 -6.99
N ASP A 22 -21.85 11.02 -6.04
CA ASP A 22 -20.56 11.62 -6.37
C ASP A 22 -19.76 10.69 -7.28
N ARG A 23 -19.14 11.28 -8.29
CA ARG A 23 -18.23 10.59 -9.21
C ARG A 23 -16.79 10.92 -8.89
N PHE A 24 -15.96 9.91 -8.98
CA PHE A 24 -14.52 10.08 -8.87
C PHE A 24 -13.99 10.78 -10.14
N ASP A 25 -13.23 11.82 -9.90
CA ASP A 25 -12.60 12.65 -10.93
C ASP A 25 -11.09 12.39 -10.89
N TRP A 26 -10.56 11.77 -11.94
CA TRP A 26 -9.16 11.39 -12.00
C TRP A 26 -8.20 12.60 -12.06
N GLU A 27 -8.64 13.73 -12.60
CA GLU A 27 -7.84 14.96 -12.62
C GLU A 27 -7.57 15.48 -11.20
N LYS A 28 -8.41 15.14 -10.27
CA LYS A 28 -8.25 15.44 -8.84
C LYS A 28 -7.52 14.35 -8.05
N ALA A 29 -7.10 13.26 -8.71
CA ALA A 29 -6.46 12.11 -8.06
C ALA A 29 -5.26 12.51 -7.20
N SER A 30 -4.44 13.47 -7.65
CA SER A 30 -3.29 13.98 -6.90
C SER A 30 -3.62 14.48 -5.49
N LYS A 31 -4.88 14.87 -5.21
CA LYS A 31 -5.32 15.35 -3.89
C LYS A 31 -5.43 14.22 -2.86
N TYR A 32 -5.73 13.01 -3.33
CA TYR A 32 -5.96 11.84 -2.49
C TYR A 32 -4.68 11.02 -2.30
N LEU A 33 -3.72 11.15 -3.21
CA LEU A 33 -2.48 10.38 -3.17
C LEU A 33 -1.51 10.95 -2.13
N HIS A 34 -1.02 10.07 -1.25
CA HIS A 34 -0.02 10.44 -0.23
C HIS A 34 1.41 10.21 -0.72
N VAL A 35 1.61 9.33 -1.70
CA VAL A 35 2.93 9.00 -2.28
C VAL A 35 3.43 10.17 -3.12
N PRO A 36 4.56 10.81 -2.79
CA PRO A 36 5.02 12.02 -3.47
C PRO A 36 5.24 11.86 -4.98
N ILE A 37 5.82 10.72 -5.39
CA ILE A 37 6.08 10.43 -6.81
C ILE A 37 4.78 10.32 -7.61
N LEU A 38 3.75 9.63 -7.07
CA LEU A 38 2.45 9.54 -7.74
C LEU A 38 1.77 10.89 -7.81
N ARG A 39 1.79 11.64 -6.70
CA ARG A 39 1.20 12.98 -6.67
C ARG A 39 1.82 13.89 -7.72
N LYS A 40 3.15 13.82 -7.90
CA LYS A 40 3.85 14.58 -8.92
C LYS A 40 3.42 14.13 -10.31
N LEU A 41 3.43 12.83 -10.60
CA LEU A 41 3.00 12.28 -11.89
C LEU A 41 1.58 12.70 -12.27
N PHE A 42 0.63 12.59 -11.35
CA PHE A 42 -0.75 13.01 -11.63
C PHE A 42 -0.91 14.51 -11.80
N ARG A 43 -0.08 15.33 -11.17
CA ARG A 43 -0.05 16.79 -11.41
C ARG A 43 0.50 17.12 -12.79
N GLU A 44 1.55 16.45 -13.21
CA GLU A 44 2.13 16.64 -14.55
C GLU A 44 1.15 16.23 -15.65
N LEU A 45 0.42 15.10 -15.46
CA LEU A 45 -0.59 14.65 -16.41
C LEU A 45 -1.81 15.58 -16.52
N THR A 46 -2.07 16.37 -15.49
CA THR A 46 -3.20 17.32 -15.46
C THR A 46 -2.75 18.77 -15.71
N ASP A 47 -1.47 18.98 -15.99
CA ASP A 47 -0.93 20.32 -16.30
C ASP A 47 -1.33 20.72 -17.72
N PRO A 48 -2.07 21.83 -17.89
CA PRO A 48 -2.50 22.28 -19.21
C PRO A 48 -1.36 22.53 -20.22
N THR A 49 -0.14 22.75 -19.72
CA THR A 49 1.03 23.03 -20.57
C THR A 49 1.58 21.78 -21.26
N HIS A 50 1.20 20.58 -20.81
CA HIS A 50 1.68 19.30 -21.33
C HIS A 50 0.57 18.43 -21.98
N LEU A 51 -0.66 18.96 -22.10
CA LEU A 51 -1.80 18.20 -22.59
C LEU A 51 -1.57 17.58 -23.99
N ASP A 52 -0.94 18.31 -24.89
CA ASP A 52 -0.68 17.85 -26.26
C ASP A 52 0.31 16.65 -26.32
N GLU A 53 1.21 16.55 -25.34
CA GLU A 53 2.20 15.47 -25.26
C GLU A 53 1.59 14.17 -24.70
N TRP A 54 0.52 14.26 -23.90
CA TRP A 54 -0.06 13.18 -23.12
C TRP A 54 -1.50 12.83 -23.52
N ASP A 55 -1.99 13.31 -24.66
CA ASP A 55 -3.41 13.24 -25.04
C ASP A 55 -3.97 11.81 -24.98
N ASN A 56 -3.28 10.83 -25.58
CA ASN A 56 -3.68 9.42 -25.51
C ASN A 56 -3.71 8.86 -24.07
N LEU A 57 -2.82 9.31 -23.21
CA LEU A 57 -2.72 8.83 -21.84
C LEU A 57 -3.82 9.43 -20.95
N THR A 58 -4.15 10.70 -21.14
CA THR A 58 -5.25 11.37 -20.44
C THR A 58 -6.59 10.75 -20.79
N GLU A 59 -6.80 10.39 -22.07
CA GLU A 59 -7.99 9.67 -22.53
C GLU A 59 -8.10 8.29 -21.86
N LEU A 60 -7.00 7.52 -21.81
CA LEU A 60 -6.95 6.23 -21.10
C LEU A 60 -7.26 6.36 -19.60
N MET A 61 -6.76 7.42 -18.95
CA MET A 61 -7.05 7.68 -17.55
C MET A 61 -8.52 8.02 -17.34
N GLY A 62 -9.12 8.77 -18.27
CA GLY A 62 -10.56 9.06 -18.29
C GLY A 62 -11.40 7.79 -18.38
N TRP A 63 -11.09 6.90 -19.33
CA TRP A 63 -11.79 5.61 -19.46
C TRP A 63 -11.66 4.72 -18.23
N ALA A 64 -10.45 4.68 -17.65
CA ALA A 64 -10.23 3.93 -16.42
C ALA A 64 -11.04 4.49 -15.25
N ALA A 65 -11.10 5.80 -15.09
CA ALA A 65 -11.92 6.46 -14.07
C ALA A 65 -13.41 6.22 -14.29
N ASP A 66 -13.89 6.26 -15.54
CA ASP A 66 -15.27 5.94 -15.87
C ASP A 66 -15.61 4.48 -15.55
N THR A 67 -14.66 3.56 -15.73
CA THR A 67 -14.81 2.16 -15.32
C THR A 67 -14.97 2.05 -13.81
N LEU A 68 -14.11 2.72 -13.03
CA LEU A 68 -14.21 2.78 -11.58
C LEU A 68 -15.53 3.41 -11.11
N ASN A 69 -16.05 4.41 -11.82
CA ASN A 69 -17.31 5.06 -11.53
C ASN A 69 -18.56 4.19 -11.80
N ARG A 70 -18.41 3.08 -12.54
CA ARG A 70 -19.46 2.07 -12.77
C ARG A 70 -19.49 0.99 -11.69
N VAL A 71 -18.46 0.89 -10.89
CA VAL A 71 -18.38 -0.09 -9.79
C VAL A 71 -19.41 0.27 -8.72
N ASP A 72 -20.20 -0.71 -8.30
CA ASP A 72 -21.02 -0.58 -7.09
C ASP A 72 -20.09 -0.50 -5.88
N ARG A 73 -19.92 0.72 -5.38
CA ARG A 73 -19.00 1.00 -4.26
C ARG A 73 -19.40 0.27 -2.98
N GLY A 74 -20.72 0.15 -2.72
CA GLY A 74 -21.22 -0.54 -1.53
C GLY A 74 -20.78 -2.00 -1.54
N MET A 75 -21.11 -2.71 -2.61
CA MET A 75 -20.76 -4.12 -2.76
C MET A 75 -19.25 -4.34 -2.87
N PHE A 76 -18.53 -3.44 -3.53
CA PHE A 76 -17.08 -3.54 -3.69
C PHE A 76 -16.39 -3.42 -2.32
N PHE A 77 -16.63 -2.33 -1.58
CA PHE A 77 -15.94 -2.08 -0.31
C PHE A 77 -16.42 -2.96 0.85
N GLU A 78 -17.59 -3.59 0.75
CA GLU A 78 -18.03 -4.64 1.67
C GLU A 78 -17.12 -5.88 1.59
N LYS A 79 -16.68 -6.23 0.37
CA LYS A 79 -15.83 -7.40 0.10
C LYS A 79 -14.34 -7.06 0.01
N PHE A 80 -14.02 -5.80 -0.16
CA PHE A 80 -12.67 -5.32 -0.34
C PHE A 80 -11.89 -5.40 0.96
N ARG A 81 -11.09 -6.45 1.08
CA ARG A 81 -10.11 -6.56 2.16
C ARG A 81 -8.82 -5.93 1.68
N GLU A 82 -8.50 -4.78 2.25
CA GLU A 82 -7.41 -3.92 1.82
C GLU A 82 -6.05 -4.66 1.78
N ALA A 83 -5.81 -5.55 2.75
CA ALA A 83 -4.60 -6.39 2.77
C ALA A 83 -4.53 -7.43 1.64
N GLU A 84 -5.68 -7.83 1.09
CA GLU A 84 -5.76 -8.84 0.04
C GLU A 84 -5.84 -8.21 -1.37
N ALA A 85 -6.30 -6.96 -1.47
CA ALA A 85 -6.54 -6.32 -2.76
C ALA A 85 -5.29 -6.16 -3.62
N VAL A 86 -4.17 -5.89 -2.99
CA VAL A 86 -2.88 -5.77 -3.68
C VAL A 86 -2.46 -7.11 -4.26
N GLN A 87 -2.66 -8.18 -3.52
CA GLN A 87 -2.34 -9.53 -3.91
C GLN A 87 -3.16 -9.96 -5.13
N TYR A 88 -4.47 -9.70 -5.11
CA TYR A 88 -5.37 -10.13 -6.18
C TYR A 88 -5.33 -9.25 -7.42
N PHE A 89 -4.83 -8.03 -7.30
CA PHE A 89 -4.82 -7.08 -8.42
C PHE A 89 -3.45 -6.97 -9.10
N TYR A 90 -2.37 -6.89 -8.32
CA TYR A 90 -1.04 -6.66 -8.87
C TYR A 90 -0.46 -7.89 -9.57
N GLU A 91 -0.51 -9.05 -8.94
CA GLU A 91 0.06 -10.28 -9.51
C GLU A 91 -0.69 -10.81 -10.73
N PRO A 92 -2.03 -10.96 -10.70
CA PRO A 92 -2.76 -11.40 -11.87
C PRO A 92 -2.62 -10.45 -13.05
N PHE A 93 -2.50 -9.14 -12.78
CA PHE A 93 -2.25 -8.16 -13.82
C PHE A 93 -0.88 -8.34 -14.47
N LEU A 94 0.19 -8.50 -13.68
CA LEU A 94 1.52 -8.74 -14.22
C LEU A 94 1.64 -10.08 -14.95
N GLU A 95 0.98 -11.11 -14.43
CA GLU A 95 0.96 -12.43 -15.05
C GLU A 95 0.26 -12.40 -16.41
N ALA A 96 -0.83 -11.64 -16.51
CA ALA A 96 -1.57 -11.48 -17.76
C ALA A 96 -0.88 -10.52 -18.75
N PHE A 97 -0.20 -9.48 -18.24
CA PHE A 97 0.38 -8.41 -19.05
C PHE A 97 1.74 -8.77 -19.62
N ASP A 98 2.65 -9.28 -18.78
CA ASP A 98 4.01 -9.65 -19.19
C ASP A 98 4.61 -10.70 -18.24
N PRO A 99 4.35 -12.00 -18.48
CA PRO A 99 4.86 -13.07 -17.62
C PRO A 99 6.39 -13.23 -17.69
N GLU A 100 7.02 -12.85 -18.80
CA GLU A 100 8.48 -12.91 -18.93
C GLU A 100 9.15 -11.79 -18.12
N LEU A 101 8.63 -10.58 -18.19
CA LEU A 101 9.11 -9.46 -17.38
C LEU A 101 8.94 -9.75 -15.88
N ARG A 102 7.83 -10.37 -15.47
CA ARG A 102 7.61 -10.82 -14.09
C ARG A 102 8.72 -11.75 -13.61
N LYS A 103 9.10 -12.73 -14.44
CA LYS A 103 10.19 -13.67 -14.17
C LYS A 103 11.55 -12.97 -14.06
N GLN A 104 11.87 -12.12 -15.02
CA GLN A 104 13.14 -11.39 -15.08
C GLN A 104 13.33 -10.45 -13.89
N LEU A 105 12.25 -9.82 -13.44
CA LEU A 105 12.25 -8.88 -12.32
C LEU A 105 12.16 -9.58 -10.96
N GLY A 106 11.93 -10.90 -10.91
CA GLY A 106 11.81 -11.65 -9.67
C GLY A 106 10.61 -11.25 -8.81
N VAL A 107 9.53 -10.78 -9.43
CA VAL A 107 8.32 -10.36 -8.72
C VAL A 107 7.51 -11.59 -8.34
N TRP A 108 7.74 -12.10 -7.14
CA TRP A 108 7.04 -13.24 -6.57
C TRP A 108 6.34 -12.83 -5.30
N TYR A 109 5.11 -13.29 -5.16
CA TYR A 109 4.33 -13.08 -3.96
C TYR A 109 4.67 -14.14 -2.90
N THR A 110 4.80 -13.68 -1.67
CA THR A 110 4.99 -14.60 -0.53
C THR A 110 3.61 -14.86 0.11
N PRO A 111 3.17 -16.13 0.24
CA PRO A 111 1.92 -16.46 0.88
C PRO A 111 1.80 -15.85 2.29
N PRO A 112 0.61 -15.33 2.68
CA PRO A 112 0.42 -14.63 3.96
C PRO A 112 0.79 -15.50 5.16
N GLU A 113 0.56 -16.80 5.06
CA GLU A 113 0.86 -17.76 6.13
C GLU A 113 2.37 -17.83 6.40
N ILE A 114 3.19 -17.78 5.33
CA ILE A 114 4.66 -17.76 5.43
C ILE A 114 5.12 -16.44 6.04
N VAL A 115 4.57 -15.31 5.58
CA VAL A 115 4.88 -13.99 6.12
C VAL A 115 4.58 -13.92 7.61
N LYS A 116 3.39 -14.32 8.03
CA LYS A 116 2.98 -14.38 9.43
C LYS A 116 3.90 -15.26 10.27
N TYR A 117 4.21 -16.45 9.78
CA TYR A 117 5.12 -17.37 10.46
C TYR A 117 6.51 -16.75 10.65
N MET A 118 7.08 -16.17 9.60
CA MET A 118 8.42 -15.59 9.65
C MET A 118 8.49 -14.38 10.60
N VAL A 119 7.52 -13.48 10.51
CA VAL A 119 7.47 -12.29 11.39
C VAL A 119 7.26 -12.71 12.84
N ALA A 120 6.33 -13.63 13.12
CA ALA A 120 6.11 -14.15 14.46
C ALA A 120 7.37 -14.86 15.00
N ARG A 121 8.12 -15.56 14.15
CA ARG A 121 9.37 -16.21 14.55
C ARG A 121 10.46 -15.19 14.91
N VAL A 122 10.58 -14.11 14.14
CA VAL A 122 11.51 -13.00 14.46
C VAL A 122 11.14 -12.38 15.80
N ASP A 123 9.86 -12.06 16.00
CA ASP A 123 9.35 -11.50 17.26
C ASP A 123 9.67 -12.40 18.47
N GLN A 124 9.45 -13.71 18.32
CA GLN A 124 9.77 -14.69 19.35
C GLN A 124 11.28 -14.71 19.68
N VAL A 125 12.15 -14.72 18.66
CA VAL A 125 13.61 -14.73 18.84
C VAL A 125 14.09 -13.44 19.53
N LEU A 126 13.54 -12.30 19.18
CA LEU A 126 13.82 -11.04 19.89
C LEU A 126 13.50 -11.14 21.39
N LYS A 127 12.36 -11.75 21.72
CA LYS A 127 11.95 -11.95 23.12
C LYS A 127 12.80 -12.96 23.87
N SER A 128 13.12 -14.12 23.24
CA SER A 128 13.83 -15.22 23.91
C SER A 128 15.34 -15.04 23.97
N ASP A 129 15.96 -14.60 22.87
CA ASP A 129 17.41 -14.69 22.69
C ASP A 129 18.10 -13.32 22.80
N PHE A 130 17.36 -12.22 22.53
CA PHE A 130 17.91 -10.87 22.53
C PHE A 130 17.45 -10.00 23.71
N ASN A 131 16.73 -10.59 24.67
CA ASN A 131 16.24 -9.90 25.85
C ASN A 131 15.39 -8.63 25.54
N LYS A 132 14.58 -8.73 24.51
CA LYS A 132 13.64 -7.70 24.08
C LYS A 132 12.20 -8.16 24.41
N PRO A 133 11.69 -7.92 25.62
CA PRO A 133 10.41 -8.46 26.08
C PRO A 133 9.23 -8.03 25.21
N ASP A 134 9.31 -6.86 24.59
CA ASP A 134 8.30 -6.33 23.69
C ASP A 134 8.50 -6.76 22.21
N GLY A 135 9.55 -7.57 21.94
CA GLY A 135 9.84 -8.08 20.61
C GLY A 135 10.01 -6.96 19.57
N LEU A 136 9.26 -7.05 18.48
CA LEU A 136 9.24 -6.03 17.40
C LEU A 136 8.69 -4.66 17.87
N ALA A 137 7.92 -4.61 18.97
CA ALA A 137 7.40 -3.36 19.52
C ALA A 137 8.42 -2.60 20.37
N ASP A 138 9.53 -3.23 20.75
CA ASP A 138 10.62 -2.58 21.52
C ASP A 138 11.19 -1.39 20.72
N ASP A 139 11.37 -0.24 21.39
CA ASP A 139 11.79 1.01 20.75
C ASP A 139 13.24 0.99 20.23
N GLU A 140 14.06 0.04 20.68
CA GLU A 140 15.44 -0.14 20.21
C GLU A 140 15.56 -1.13 19.05
N VAL A 141 14.45 -1.78 18.65
CA VAL A 141 14.42 -2.72 17.53
C VAL A 141 14.15 -1.98 16.24
N TYR A 142 15.08 -2.08 15.29
CA TYR A 142 14.96 -1.56 13.92
C TYR A 142 14.75 -2.71 12.96
N VAL A 143 13.81 -2.54 12.06
CA VAL A 143 13.47 -3.54 11.02
C VAL A 143 13.84 -2.99 9.66
N LEU A 144 14.55 -3.78 8.88
CA LEU A 144 14.90 -3.48 7.49
C LEU A 144 14.47 -4.65 6.59
N ASP A 145 13.57 -4.36 5.67
CA ASP A 145 13.29 -5.24 4.53
C ASP A 145 13.98 -4.67 3.27
N PRO A 146 15.10 -5.23 2.83
CA PRO A 146 15.89 -4.67 1.74
C PRO A 146 15.29 -4.91 0.35
N CYS A 147 14.23 -5.72 0.25
CA CYS A 147 13.54 -6.08 -1.00
C CYS A 147 12.04 -6.20 -0.74
N CYS A 148 11.42 -5.15 -0.21
CA CYS A 148 10.10 -5.23 0.40
C CYS A 148 8.95 -5.52 -0.59
N GLY A 149 9.20 -5.45 -1.90
CA GLY A 149 8.17 -5.71 -2.89
C GLY A 149 6.94 -4.82 -2.69
N THR A 150 5.79 -5.45 -2.53
CA THR A 150 4.52 -4.76 -2.23
C THR A 150 4.33 -4.40 -0.75
N GLY A 151 5.33 -4.66 0.11
CA GLY A 151 5.32 -4.27 1.51
C GLY A 151 4.64 -5.25 2.47
N THR A 152 4.40 -6.48 2.06
CA THR A 152 3.65 -7.47 2.86
C THR A 152 4.31 -7.75 4.21
N TYR A 153 5.65 -7.92 4.25
CA TYR A 153 6.39 -8.10 5.49
C TYR A 153 6.37 -6.86 6.39
N LEU A 154 6.41 -5.66 5.80
CA LEU A 154 6.34 -4.41 6.56
C LEU A 154 4.97 -4.24 7.23
N VAL A 155 3.90 -4.54 6.50
CA VAL A 155 2.52 -4.48 7.04
C VAL A 155 2.34 -5.50 8.16
N GLU A 156 2.79 -6.74 7.98
CA GLU A 156 2.71 -7.77 9.03
C GLU A 156 3.54 -7.39 10.26
N THR A 157 4.75 -6.85 10.07
CA THR A 157 5.58 -6.31 11.16
C THR A 157 4.84 -5.27 11.97
N LEU A 158 4.23 -4.28 11.30
CA LEU A 158 3.43 -3.25 11.96
C LEU A 158 2.17 -3.81 12.63
N SER A 159 1.59 -4.87 12.08
CA SER A 159 0.46 -5.59 12.69
C SER A 159 0.85 -6.24 14.02
N VAL A 160 2.00 -6.90 14.08
CA VAL A 160 2.53 -7.48 15.31
C VAL A 160 2.86 -6.40 16.34
N ILE A 161 3.49 -5.29 15.91
CA ILE A 161 3.74 -4.13 16.78
C ILE A 161 2.43 -3.60 17.37
N ALA A 162 1.42 -3.40 16.51
CA ALA A 162 0.10 -2.90 16.95
C ALA A 162 -0.57 -3.84 17.96
N ALA A 163 -0.50 -5.16 17.75
CA ALA A 163 -1.05 -6.16 18.65
C ALA A 163 -0.36 -6.11 20.03
N THR A 164 0.98 -6.08 20.05
CA THR A 164 1.76 -5.98 21.29
C THR A 164 1.44 -4.71 22.08
N LEU A 165 1.36 -3.55 21.39
CA LEU A 165 1.00 -2.28 22.02
C LEU A 165 -0.43 -2.29 22.58
N ALA A 166 -1.36 -2.92 21.87
CA ALA A 166 -2.75 -3.08 22.34
C ALA A 166 -2.83 -3.95 23.60
N GLU A 167 -2.07 -5.05 23.67
CA GLU A 167 -1.98 -5.93 24.83
C GLU A 167 -1.40 -5.22 26.05
N GLN A 168 -0.51 -4.25 25.85
CA GLN A 168 0.05 -3.40 26.90
C GLN A 168 -0.92 -2.32 27.42
N GLY A 169 -2.14 -2.25 26.87
CA GLY A 169 -3.17 -1.32 27.30
C GLY A 169 -3.03 0.09 26.71
N GLU A 170 -2.23 0.27 25.68
CA GLU A 170 -1.94 1.58 25.09
C GLU A 170 -3.02 2.10 24.11
N GLY A 171 -4.27 1.73 24.28
CA GLY A 171 -5.35 2.04 23.33
C GLY A 171 -5.44 3.51 22.92
N ALA A 172 -5.21 4.47 23.80
CA ALA A 172 -5.26 5.90 23.49
C ALA A 172 -4.02 6.40 22.73
N THR A 173 -2.87 5.77 22.88
CA THR A 173 -1.58 6.17 22.30
C THR A 173 -1.17 5.29 21.13
N LEU A 174 -1.87 4.18 20.91
CA LEU A 174 -1.57 3.15 19.90
C LEU A 174 -1.27 3.74 18.53
N ALA A 175 -2.18 4.55 18.00
CA ALA A 175 -2.02 5.13 16.65
C ALA A 175 -0.76 6.00 16.54
N GLY A 176 -0.47 6.79 17.58
CA GLY A 176 0.73 7.63 17.62
C GLY A 176 2.02 6.82 17.68
N ARG A 177 2.06 5.79 18.53
CA ARG A 177 3.22 4.89 18.67
C ARG A 177 3.44 4.05 17.41
N LEU A 178 2.36 3.50 16.84
CA LEU A 178 2.44 2.74 15.62
C LEU A 178 2.96 3.59 14.46
N LYS A 179 2.44 4.81 14.31
CA LYS A 179 2.92 5.75 13.30
C LYS A 179 4.40 6.10 13.52
N LYS A 180 4.82 6.32 14.76
CA LYS A 180 6.22 6.55 15.10
C LYS A 180 7.10 5.35 14.73
N ALA A 181 6.68 4.12 15.05
CA ALA A 181 7.39 2.91 14.66
C ALA A 181 7.55 2.81 13.13
N ALA A 182 6.47 3.07 12.39
CA ALA A 182 6.47 3.03 10.92
C ALA A 182 7.38 4.09 10.27
N THR A 183 7.57 5.26 10.92
CA THR A 183 8.43 6.33 10.38
C THR A 183 9.88 6.23 10.80
N ASP A 184 10.14 5.75 12.01
CA ASP A 184 11.45 5.86 12.63
C ASP A 184 12.24 4.55 12.68
N ARG A 185 11.55 3.39 12.62
CA ARG A 185 12.16 2.09 12.93
C ARG A 185 11.87 0.97 11.91
N VAL A 186 10.87 1.12 11.04
CA VAL A 186 10.52 0.11 10.03
C VAL A 186 10.82 0.65 8.65
N PHE A 187 11.82 0.05 8.01
CA PHE A 187 12.35 0.49 6.71
C PHE A 187 12.17 -0.57 5.65
N GLY A 188 11.81 -0.15 4.45
CA GLY A 188 11.75 -1.01 3.28
C GLY A 188 12.42 -0.36 2.08
N PHE A 189 13.14 -1.16 1.30
CA PHE A 189 13.69 -0.75 0.02
C PHE A 189 13.04 -1.54 -1.11
N GLU A 190 12.69 -0.85 -2.18
CA GLU A 190 12.18 -1.44 -3.40
C GLU A 190 12.69 -0.65 -4.61
N ILE A 191 13.28 -1.37 -5.57
CA ILE A 191 13.85 -0.75 -6.76
C ILE A 191 12.80 -0.51 -7.85
N LEU A 192 11.72 -1.31 -7.87
CA LEU A 192 10.69 -1.23 -8.88
C LEU A 192 9.61 -0.21 -8.48
N PRO A 193 9.31 0.78 -9.34
CA PRO A 193 8.31 1.81 -9.01
C PRO A 193 6.91 1.27 -8.72
N ALA A 194 6.48 0.20 -9.38
CA ALA A 194 5.13 -0.32 -9.21
C ALA A 194 4.93 -1.02 -7.86
N PRO A 195 5.75 -2.00 -7.43
CA PRO A 195 5.68 -2.56 -6.07
C PRO A 195 5.86 -1.49 -4.98
N PHE A 196 6.79 -0.56 -5.16
CA PHE A 196 7.00 0.57 -4.25
C PHE A 196 5.71 1.37 -3.99
N VAL A 197 4.98 1.71 -5.06
CA VAL A 197 3.70 2.42 -4.95
C VAL A 197 2.66 1.59 -4.21
N VAL A 198 2.63 0.30 -4.49
CA VAL A 198 1.71 -0.63 -3.84
C VAL A 198 2.05 -0.78 -2.35
N ALA A 199 3.32 -0.89 -1.99
CA ALA A 199 3.77 -0.92 -0.60
C ALA A 199 3.33 0.34 0.16
N HIS A 200 3.51 1.51 -0.44
CA HIS A 200 3.04 2.77 0.15
C HIS A 200 1.52 2.82 0.33
N LEU A 201 0.77 2.29 -0.63
CA LEU A 201 -0.69 2.20 -0.50
C LEU A 201 -1.06 1.30 0.68
N GLN A 202 -0.51 0.09 0.77
CA GLN A 202 -0.80 -0.84 1.86
C GLN A 202 -0.47 -0.23 3.23
N LEU A 203 0.72 0.35 3.36
CA LEU A 203 1.14 1.01 4.60
C LEU A 203 0.24 2.21 4.96
N GLY A 204 -0.10 3.05 3.97
CA GLY A 204 -0.99 4.20 4.18
C GLY A 204 -2.44 3.83 4.48
N ILE A 205 -2.87 2.64 4.11
CA ILE A 205 -4.18 2.08 4.45
C ILE A 205 -4.17 1.51 5.88
N PHE A 206 -3.07 0.85 6.25
CA PHE A 206 -2.91 0.21 7.54
C PHE A 206 -2.76 1.22 8.68
N LEU A 207 -2.04 2.32 8.47
CA LEU A 207 -1.76 3.39 9.45
C LEU A 207 -2.91 4.41 9.55
#